data_bf68672488f20795240e0ef37a4c8cd0
#
_entry.id   bf68672488f20795240e0ef37a4c8cd0
#
_cell.length_a   1.000
_cell.length_b   1.000
_cell.length_c   1.000
_cell.angle_alpha   90.00
_cell.angle_beta   90.00
_cell.angle_gamma   90.00
#
_symmetry.space_group_name_H-M   'P 1'
#
loop_
_entity.id
_entity.type
_entity.pdbx_description
1 polymer ?
#
loop_
_entity_poly.entity_id
_entity_poly.type
_entity_poly.pdbx_seq_one_letter_code
_entity_poly.pdbx_strand_id
1 'polypeptide(L)'
;MMPVLRLIEWLLIEKPKAALCVYSGFHPHYINPATYAYTKNDQHNVLEIKEKESYTNYREEENAASGTFYFSSGKLLLEACKWLIKSNEDINGEFYVSLLFNYFPSKGLRTLTYLIEHFMQWGTPQDLEEFIFFAKKVPLNFKKNIIDSPLIILMAGKGNRMKSINSTKKPYLKLNKIPLFKICNTNFKSNQKNICAINGDKEDDQNMYEFNEYKKIFVNQTKSSIETLFLALNESKLPDNEGILV
;
A
#
# COMPACT_ATOMS: atom_id res chain seq x y z
N MET A 1 -19.62 12.15 2.02
CA MET A 1 -19.04 11.29 0.95
C MET A 1 -17.82 10.61 1.53
N MET A 2 -17.63 9.30 1.31
CA MET A 2 -16.50 8.57 1.91
C MET A 2 -15.16 8.98 1.27
N PRO A 3 -14.05 9.03 2.03
CA PRO A 3 -12.74 9.45 1.51
C PRO A 3 -12.28 8.69 0.26
N VAL A 4 -12.54 7.39 0.20
CA VAL A 4 -12.14 6.53 -0.94
C VAL A 4 -12.89 6.87 -2.23
N LEU A 5 -14.20 7.21 -2.16
CA LEU A 5 -14.96 7.64 -3.34
C LEU A 5 -14.40 8.94 -3.91
N ARG A 6 -14.02 9.88 -3.05
CA ARG A 6 -13.37 11.12 -3.48
C ARG A 6 -12.04 10.87 -4.19
N LEU A 7 -11.24 9.92 -3.70
CA LEU A 7 -10.01 9.52 -4.36
C LEU A 7 -10.28 8.98 -5.78
N ILE A 8 -11.27 8.10 -5.93
CA ILE A 8 -11.58 7.50 -7.23
C ILE A 8 -12.14 8.53 -8.21
N GLU A 9 -13.10 9.35 -7.76
CA GLU A 9 -13.62 10.45 -8.58
C GLU A 9 -12.48 11.37 -9.04
N TRP A 10 -11.57 11.68 -8.14
CA TRP A 10 -10.39 12.47 -8.44
C TRP A 10 -9.46 11.77 -9.46
N LEU A 11 -9.20 10.46 -9.29
CA LEU A 11 -8.39 9.68 -10.25
C LEU A 11 -9.03 9.61 -11.64
N LEU A 12 -10.36 9.51 -11.71
CA LEU A 12 -11.11 9.51 -12.99
C LEU A 12 -11.04 10.86 -13.69
N ILE A 13 -11.01 11.97 -12.94
CA ILE A 13 -10.87 13.33 -13.48
C ILE A 13 -9.43 13.60 -13.90
N GLU A 14 -8.50 13.40 -13.00
CA GLU A 14 -7.10 13.77 -13.17
C GLU A 14 -6.32 12.83 -14.10
N LYS A 15 -6.70 11.56 -14.16
CA LYS A 15 -6.09 10.50 -14.99
C LYS A 15 -4.56 10.47 -14.92
N PRO A 16 -3.95 10.47 -13.72
CA PRO A 16 -2.51 10.39 -13.59
C PRO A 16 -1.99 9.02 -14.05
N LYS A 17 -0.72 8.94 -14.41
CA LYS A 17 -0.07 7.65 -14.68
C LYS A 17 0.26 6.89 -13.40
N ALA A 18 0.58 7.62 -12.33
CA ALA A 18 0.68 7.10 -10.98
C ALA A 18 0.19 8.15 -9.98
N ALA A 19 -0.34 7.71 -8.85
CA ALA A 19 -0.71 8.59 -7.75
C ALA A 19 -0.47 7.89 -6.41
N LEU A 20 -0.19 8.69 -5.38
CA LEU A 20 -0.07 8.19 -4.02
C LEU A 20 -0.85 9.06 -3.05
N CYS A 21 -1.45 8.39 -2.06
CA CYS A 21 -2.09 9.08 -0.96
C CYS A 21 -1.01 9.56 0.02
N VAL A 22 -1.08 10.84 0.37
CA VAL A 22 -0.14 11.47 1.29
C VAL A 22 -0.88 12.13 2.45
N TYR A 23 -0.20 12.25 3.55
CA TYR A 23 -0.64 12.96 4.73
C TYR A 23 0.37 14.07 5.07
N SER A 24 -0.11 15.23 5.45
CA SER A 24 0.69 16.30 6.06
C SER A 24 -0.02 16.81 7.32
N GLY A 25 0.73 17.40 8.24
CA GLY A 25 0.22 17.84 9.52
C GLY A 25 0.75 17.00 10.67
N PHE A 26 0.25 17.26 11.88
CA PHE A 26 0.73 16.57 13.07
C PHE A 26 0.43 15.07 13.03
N HIS A 27 1.48 14.27 13.26
CA HIS A 27 1.38 12.83 13.49
C HIS A 27 2.40 12.38 14.55
N PRO A 28 2.03 11.55 15.54
CA PRO A 28 2.92 11.13 16.62
C PRO A 28 4.23 10.48 16.15
N HIS A 29 4.19 9.78 15.01
CA HIS A 29 5.35 9.08 14.44
C HIS A 29 6.36 9.98 13.74
N TYR A 30 6.10 11.28 13.58
CA TYR A 30 7.07 12.22 13.01
C TYR A 30 8.29 12.48 13.90
N ILE A 31 8.25 12.07 15.16
CA ILE A 31 9.42 12.07 16.04
C ILE A 31 10.55 11.19 15.46
N ASN A 32 10.19 10.08 14.79
CA ASN A 32 11.14 9.23 14.10
C ASN A 32 11.22 9.58 12.61
N PRO A 33 12.35 10.15 12.11
CA PRO A 33 12.49 10.54 10.71
C PRO A 33 12.44 9.38 9.73
N ALA A 34 12.81 8.18 10.17
CA ALA A 34 12.91 6.99 9.34
C ALA A 34 11.59 6.21 9.23
N THR A 35 10.43 6.85 9.45
CA THR A 35 9.14 6.14 9.48
C THR A 35 8.47 6.10 8.11
N TYR A 36 8.54 7.20 7.35
CA TYR A 36 7.77 7.38 6.11
C TYR A 36 8.66 7.64 4.90
N ALA A 37 8.06 7.48 3.71
CA ALA A 37 8.54 8.11 2.50
C ALA A 37 7.96 9.52 2.39
N TYR A 38 8.77 10.48 1.95
CA TYR A 38 8.37 11.87 1.79
C TYR A 38 8.49 12.30 0.33
N THR A 39 7.52 13.08 -0.15
CA THR A 39 7.50 13.55 -1.53
C THR A 39 7.90 15.01 -1.64
N LYS A 40 8.73 15.32 -2.64
CA LYS A 40 8.97 16.68 -3.12
C LYS A 40 8.02 16.96 -4.27
N ASN A 41 7.21 17.98 -4.14
CA ASN A 41 6.14 18.28 -5.09
C ASN A 41 6.29 19.68 -5.71
N ASP A 42 5.76 19.82 -6.94
CA ASP A 42 5.30 21.09 -7.47
C ASP A 42 3.76 21.04 -7.48
N GLN A 43 3.14 21.76 -6.53
CA GLN A 43 1.72 21.64 -6.18
C GLN A 43 1.35 20.18 -5.84
N HIS A 44 0.59 19.51 -6.71
CA HIS A 44 0.23 18.09 -6.58
C HIS A 44 1.12 17.15 -7.41
N ASN A 45 2.00 17.70 -8.28
CA ASN A 45 2.87 16.87 -9.10
C ASN A 45 4.08 16.42 -8.27
N VAL A 46 4.30 15.12 -8.24
CA VAL A 46 5.48 14.51 -7.62
C VAL A 46 6.69 14.77 -8.51
N LEU A 47 7.72 15.39 -7.96
CA LEU A 47 9.01 15.56 -8.60
C LEU A 47 9.98 14.46 -8.19
N GLU A 48 9.97 14.11 -6.91
CA GLU A 48 10.88 13.15 -6.29
C GLU A 48 10.26 12.56 -5.03
N ILE A 49 10.66 11.35 -4.65
CA ILE A 49 10.32 10.73 -3.37
C ILE A 49 11.58 10.17 -2.72
N LYS A 50 11.69 10.34 -1.41
CA LYS A 50 12.71 9.73 -0.56
C LYS A 50 12.07 8.78 0.43
N GLU A 51 12.63 7.61 0.58
CA GLU A 51 12.18 6.64 1.59
C GLU A 51 12.97 6.83 2.88
N LYS A 52 12.27 6.95 4.01
CA LYS A 52 12.84 7.10 5.36
C LYS A 52 13.73 8.34 5.54
N GLU A 53 13.57 9.33 4.71
CA GLU A 53 14.34 10.58 4.74
C GLU A 53 13.44 11.74 4.33
N SER A 54 13.37 12.78 5.18
CA SER A 54 12.66 14.03 4.90
C SER A 54 13.54 14.99 4.10
N TYR A 55 12.92 15.94 3.40
CA TYR A 55 13.62 17.01 2.67
C TYR A 55 14.01 18.16 3.58
N THR A 56 13.24 18.36 4.67
CA THR A 56 13.43 19.48 5.62
C THR A 56 13.43 18.97 7.06
N ASN A 57 13.65 19.87 7.99
CA ASN A 57 13.51 19.57 9.42
C ASN A 57 12.06 19.72 9.93
N TYR A 58 11.15 20.22 9.06
CA TYR A 58 9.73 20.45 9.37
C TYR A 58 8.89 19.37 8.67
N ARG A 59 8.97 18.13 9.16
CA ARG A 59 8.35 16.94 8.56
C ARG A 59 6.83 17.01 8.52
N GLU A 60 6.24 17.72 9.47
CA GLU A 60 4.80 17.98 9.54
C GLU A 60 4.28 18.83 8.39
N GLU A 61 5.15 19.57 7.72
CA GLU A 61 4.83 20.37 6.53
C GLU A 61 5.03 19.59 5.22
N GLU A 62 5.70 18.44 5.29
CA GLU A 62 5.96 17.59 4.13
C GLU A 62 4.84 16.56 3.89
N ASN A 63 4.73 16.12 2.66
CA ASN A 63 3.79 15.07 2.27
C ASN A 63 4.39 13.69 2.55
N ALA A 64 3.94 13.04 3.61
CA ALA A 64 4.32 11.67 3.96
C ALA A 64 3.42 10.65 3.28
N ALA A 65 3.97 9.65 2.63
CA ALA A 65 3.22 8.60 1.96
C ALA A 65 2.49 7.70 2.96
N SER A 66 1.21 7.48 2.75
CA SER A 66 0.36 6.64 3.61
C SER A 66 0.47 5.14 3.32
N GLY A 67 1.20 4.76 2.26
CA GLY A 67 1.29 3.38 1.79
C GLY A 67 0.17 2.95 0.85
N THR A 68 -0.67 3.88 0.37
CA THR A 68 -1.69 3.64 -0.65
C THR A 68 -1.23 4.22 -1.97
N PHE A 69 -1.10 3.36 -2.99
CA PHE A 69 -0.55 3.70 -4.29
C PHE A 69 -1.50 3.31 -5.42
N TYR A 70 -1.61 4.17 -6.43
CA TYR A 70 -2.35 3.92 -7.66
C TYR A 70 -1.41 3.95 -8.87
N PHE A 71 -1.61 3.02 -9.78
CA PHE A 71 -0.94 2.95 -11.07
C PHE A 71 -1.97 2.74 -12.17
N SER A 72 -1.91 3.56 -13.22
CA SER A 72 -2.91 3.54 -14.30
C SER A 72 -2.83 2.30 -15.19
N SER A 73 -1.77 1.50 -15.08
CA SER A 73 -1.54 0.30 -15.89
C SER A 73 -0.58 -0.65 -15.19
N GLY A 74 -0.91 -1.95 -15.18
CA GLY A 74 -0.02 -3.00 -14.68
C GLY A 74 1.28 -3.09 -15.48
N LYS A 75 1.26 -2.80 -16.78
CA LYS A 75 2.45 -2.74 -17.61
C LYS A 75 3.41 -1.64 -17.15
N LEU A 76 2.93 -0.43 -16.93
CA LEU A 76 3.75 0.67 -16.40
C LEU A 76 4.32 0.37 -15.03
N LEU A 77 3.53 -0.25 -14.14
CA LEU A 77 4.00 -0.68 -12.83
C LEU A 77 5.12 -1.72 -12.96
N LEU A 78 4.97 -2.70 -13.84
CA LEU A 78 6.01 -3.71 -14.09
C LEU A 78 7.30 -3.09 -14.65
N GLU A 79 7.19 -2.11 -15.54
CA GLU A 79 8.34 -1.36 -16.06
C GLU A 79 9.07 -0.57 -14.95
N ALA A 80 8.31 0.08 -14.05
CA ALA A 80 8.87 0.79 -12.89
C ALA A 80 9.57 -0.17 -11.93
N CYS A 81 8.99 -1.36 -11.65
CA CYS A 81 9.64 -2.39 -10.83
C CYS A 81 10.97 -2.85 -11.44
N LYS A 82 11.01 -3.12 -12.74
CA LYS A 82 12.23 -3.51 -13.45
C LYS A 82 13.29 -2.41 -13.40
N TRP A 83 12.86 -1.16 -13.54
CA TRP A 83 13.76 0.00 -13.46
C TRP A 83 14.37 0.10 -12.05
N LEU A 84 13.57 0.04 -10.98
CA LEU A 84 14.05 0.17 -9.61
C LEU A 84 15.02 -0.97 -9.24
N ILE A 85 14.70 -2.21 -9.61
CA ILE A 85 15.59 -3.35 -9.38
C ILE A 85 16.93 -3.18 -10.12
N LYS A 86 16.89 -2.67 -11.38
CA LYS A 86 18.08 -2.46 -12.18
C LYS A 86 18.95 -1.29 -11.69
N SER A 87 18.33 -0.22 -11.17
CA SER A 87 19.05 0.94 -10.63
C SER A 87 19.76 0.63 -9.31
N ASN A 88 19.36 -0.46 -8.66
CA ASN A 88 19.87 -0.87 -7.34
C ASN A 88 19.69 0.21 -6.27
N GLU A 89 18.63 1.01 -6.40
CA GLU A 89 18.24 2.03 -5.43
C GLU A 89 17.45 1.39 -4.29
N ASP A 90 18.15 0.70 -3.40
CA ASP A 90 17.59 0.11 -2.19
C ASP A 90 17.90 0.95 -0.94
N ILE A 91 17.14 0.73 0.13
CA ILE A 91 17.43 1.29 1.45
C ILE A 91 17.77 0.12 2.39
N ASN A 92 19.04 0.01 2.75
CA ASN A 92 19.57 -1.08 3.58
C ASN A 92 19.25 -2.49 3.03
N GLY A 93 19.35 -2.67 1.72
CA GLY A 93 19.07 -3.95 1.04
C GLY A 93 17.59 -4.24 0.83
N GLU A 94 16.71 -3.27 1.06
CA GLU A 94 15.26 -3.41 0.88
C GLU A 94 14.75 -2.40 -0.18
N PHE A 95 14.01 -2.90 -1.17
CA PHE A 95 13.30 -2.08 -2.14
C PHE A 95 11.90 -1.73 -1.64
N TYR A 96 11.53 -0.45 -1.74
CA TYR A 96 10.23 0.07 -1.30
C TYR A 96 9.36 0.44 -2.49
N VAL A 97 8.06 0.19 -2.38
CA VAL A 97 7.07 0.55 -3.43
C VAL A 97 7.04 2.06 -3.67
N SER A 98 7.27 2.86 -2.63
CA SER A 98 7.37 4.32 -2.72
C SER A 98 8.42 4.77 -3.72
N LEU A 99 9.59 4.12 -3.78
CA LEU A 99 10.69 4.49 -4.68
C LEU A 99 10.34 4.32 -6.16
N LEU A 100 9.31 3.52 -6.52
CA LEU A 100 8.79 3.44 -7.88
C LEU A 100 8.32 4.80 -8.41
N PHE A 101 7.91 5.70 -7.50
CA PHE A 101 7.41 7.02 -7.87
C PHE A 101 8.50 7.94 -8.43
N ASN A 102 9.78 7.60 -8.32
CA ASN A 102 10.87 8.29 -9.02
C ASN A 102 10.95 7.92 -10.52
N TYR A 103 10.49 6.71 -10.88
CA TYR A 103 10.46 6.29 -12.28
C TYR A 103 9.55 7.17 -13.15
N PHE A 104 8.34 7.44 -12.68
CA PHE A 104 7.33 8.12 -13.50
C PHE A 104 7.74 9.56 -13.86
N PRO A 105 8.15 10.42 -12.90
CA PRO A 105 8.67 11.76 -13.24
C PRO A 105 9.91 11.71 -14.14
N SER A 106 10.82 10.75 -13.94
CA SER A 106 12.00 10.59 -14.80
C SER A 106 11.67 10.29 -16.26
N LYS A 107 10.44 9.81 -16.53
CA LYS A 107 9.90 9.56 -17.87
C LYS A 107 8.94 10.65 -18.37
N GLY A 108 8.81 11.75 -17.62
CA GLY A 108 7.84 12.80 -17.94
C GLY A 108 6.38 12.35 -17.78
N LEU A 109 6.13 11.27 -17.04
CA LEU A 109 4.80 10.74 -16.80
C LEU A 109 4.16 11.44 -15.60
N ARG A 110 2.94 11.94 -15.79
CA ARG A 110 2.19 12.68 -14.78
C ARG A 110 1.94 11.82 -13.54
N THR A 111 2.49 12.28 -12.42
CA THR A 111 2.46 11.58 -11.13
C THR A 111 1.95 12.54 -10.06
N LEU A 112 0.90 12.17 -9.33
CA LEU A 112 0.21 13.08 -8.44
C LEU A 112 0.16 12.59 -7.00
N THR A 113 0.12 13.54 -6.06
CA THR A 113 -0.24 13.28 -4.66
C THR A 113 -1.71 13.57 -4.43
N TYR A 114 -2.36 12.73 -3.63
CA TYR A 114 -3.70 12.94 -3.10
C TYR A 114 -3.63 13.09 -1.58
N LEU A 115 -3.94 14.28 -1.08
CA LEU A 115 -3.91 14.56 0.36
C LEU A 115 -5.11 13.90 1.06
N ILE A 116 -4.83 13.08 2.06
CA ILE A 116 -5.86 12.48 2.92
C ILE A 116 -6.04 13.30 4.21
N GLU A 117 -7.28 13.40 4.68
CA GLU A 117 -7.62 14.19 5.87
C GLU A 117 -7.21 13.48 7.18
N HIS A 118 -7.26 12.15 7.18
CA HIS A 118 -6.99 11.35 8.37
C HIS A 118 -6.08 10.18 8.02
N PHE A 119 -5.05 9.98 8.81
CA PHE A 119 -4.11 8.88 8.66
C PHE A 119 -3.97 8.12 9.97
N MET A 120 -4.18 6.81 9.91
CA MET A 120 -3.94 5.90 11.04
C MET A 120 -2.98 4.80 10.58
N GLN A 121 -1.84 4.73 11.24
CA GLN A 121 -0.83 3.73 10.94
C GLN A 121 -1.14 2.41 11.65
N TRP A 122 -0.83 1.28 10.98
CA TRP A 122 -0.91 -0.07 11.55
C TRP A 122 0.40 -0.81 11.35
N GLY A 123 1.51 -0.11 11.44
CA GLY A 123 2.85 -0.64 11.17
C GLY A 123 3.44 -1.42 12.33
N THR A 124 3.06 -1.06 13.56
CA THR A 124 3.56 -1.63 14.80
C THR A 124 2.44 -2.16 15.69
N PRO A 125 2.76 -3.01 16.68
CA PRO A 125 1.78 -3.45 17.67
C PRO A 125 1.09 -2.31 18.40
N GLN A 126 1.83 -1.29 18.78
CA GLN A 126 1.29 -0.11 19.46
C GLN A 126 0.28 0.62 18.58
N ASP A 127 0.58 0.82 17.29
CA ASP A 127 -0.37 1.42 16.34
C ASP A 127 -1.68 0.63 16.29
N LEU A 128 -1.59 -0.70 16.32
CA LEU A 128 -2.76 -1.57 16.30
C LEU A 128 -3.57 -1.47 17.59
N GLU A 129 -2.91 -1.39 18.74
CA GLU A 129 -3.57 -1.19 20.05
C GLU A 129 -4.31 0.14 20.09
N GLU A 130 -3.68 1.22 19.64
CA GLU A 130 -4.30 2.54 19.49
C GLU A 130 -5.53 2.48 18.58
N PHE A 131 -5.39 1.87 17.41
CA PHE A 131 -6.52 1.70 16.51
C PHE A 131 -7.66 0.89 17.12
N ILE A 132 -7.38 -0.21 17.82
CA ILE A 132 -8.39 -1.03 18.50
C ILE A 132 -9.09 -0.22 19.58
N PHE A 133 -8.34 0.60 20.34
CA PHE A 133 -8.90 1.46 21.37
C PHE A 133 -9.90 2.46 20.76
N PHE A 134 -9.53 3.15 19.68
CA PHE A 134 -10.40 4.11 19.02
C PHE A 134 -11.57 3.45 18.29
N ALA A 135 -11.34 2.32 17.61
CA ALA A 135 -12.38 1.59 16.90
C ALA A 135 -13.49 1.05 17.80
N LYS A 136 -13.20 0.76 19.07
CA LYS A 136 -14.22 0.39 20.06
C LYS A 136 -15.12 1.56 20.48
N LYS A 137 -14.63 2.80 20.34
CA LYS A 137 -15.34 4.01 20.73
C LYS A 137 -16.06 4.70 19.59
N VAL A 138 -15.59 4.49 18.35
CA VAL A 138 -16.18 5.06 17.15
C VAL A 138 -16.86 3.94 16.35
N PRO A 139 -18.18 4.00 16.13
CA PRO A 139 -18.86 3.01 15.30
C PRO A 139 -18.31 3.09 13.86
N LEU A 140 -17.60 2.05 13.44
CA LEU A 140 -17.07 1.95 12.08
C LEU A 140 -18.19 1.47 11.13
N ASN A 141 -18.97 2.41 10.61
CA ASN A 141 -19.95 2.13 9.55
C ASN A 141 -19.25 2.08 8.19
N PHE A 142 -18.68 0.93 7.84
CA PHE A 142 -18.14 0.69 6.51
C PHE A 142 -19.28 0.51 5.51
N LYS A 143 -19.61 1.55 4.74
CA LYS A 143 -20.43 1.38 3.54
C LYS A 143 -19.57 0.69 2.48
N LYS A 144 -20.06 -0.42 1.92
CA LYS A 144 -19.41 -1.10 0.79
C LYS A 144 -19.48 -0.21 -0.44
N ASN A 145 -18.36 0.32 -0.87
CA ASN A 145 -18.22 0.98 -2.16
C ASN A 145 -17.60 0.00 -3.14
N ILE A 146 -18.19 -0.13 -4.29
CA ILE A 146 -17.67 -0.99 -5.37
C ILE A 146 -16.65 -0.17 -6.13
N ILE A 147 -15.41 -0.64 -6.15
CA ILE A 147 -14.34 -0.10 -6.97
C ILE A 147 -14.06 -1.15 -8.04
N ASP A 148 -14.18 -0.74 -9.29
CA ASP A 148 -13.91 -1.60 -10.44
C ASP A 148 -12.43 -1.52 -10.85
N SER A 149 -11.56 -1.86 -9.91
CA SER A 149 -10.13 -2.01 -10.14
C SER A 149 -9.60 -3.17 -9.31
N PRO A 150 -8.72 -4.02 -9.86
CA PRO A 150 -8.13 -5.11 -9.11
C PRO A 150 -7.23 -4.57 -7.99
N LEU A 151 -7.35 -5.15 -6.81
CA LEU A 151 -6.51 -4.88 -5.65
C LEU A 151 -5.51 -6.01 -5.49
N ILE A 152 -4.22 -5.68 -5.34
CA ILE A 152 -3.17 -6.62 -4.96
C ILE A 152 -2.79 -6.39 -3.50
N ILE A 153 -2.96 -7.40 -2.66
CA ILE A 153 -2.58 -7.37 -1.25
C ILE A 153 -1.28 -8.16 -1.08
N LEU A 154 -0.22 -7.46 -0.68
CA LEU A 154 1.09 -8.06 -0.45
C LEU A 154 1.17 -8.64 0.96
N MET A 155 1.14 -9.97 1.08
CA MET A 155 1.08 -10.68 2.35
C MET A 155 2.27 -11.62 2.60
N ALA A 156 3.25 -11.67 1.70
CA ALA A 156 4.40 -12.58 1.80
C ALA A 156 5.46 -12.15 2.81
N GLY A 157 5.32 -10.99 3.44
CA GLY A 157 6.26 -10.48 4.45
C GLY A 157 6.29 -11.35 5.72
N LYS A 158 7.49 -11.48 6.32
CA LYS A 158 7.72 -12.28 7.56
C LYS A 158 6.99 -11.75 8.80
N GLY A 159 6.53 -10.50 8.79
CA GLY A 159 5.80 -9.87 9.91
C GLY A 159 6.60 -9.78 11.22
N ASN A 160 7.94 -9.73 11.15
CA ASN A 160 8.84 -9.81 12.32
C ASN A 160 8.52 -8.79 13.42
N ARG A 161 8.07 -7.59 13.05
CA ARG A 161 7.70 -6.52 14.01
C ARG A 161 6.51 -6.89 14.91
N MET A 162 5.63 -7.78 14.44
CA MET A 162 4.44 -8.20 15.19
C MET A 162 4.66 -9.48 15.99
N LYS A 163 5.74 -10.24 15.72
CA LYS A 163 6.03 -11.53 16.37
C LYS A 163 6.29 -11.45 17.87
N SER A 164 6.71 -10.27 18.36
CA SER A 164 6.93 -10.05 19.80
C SER A 164 5.63 -10.05 20.62
N ILE A 165 4.50 -9.81 19.99
CA ILE A 165 3.19 -9.72 20.67
C ILE A 165 2.29 -10.88 20.31
N ASN A 166 2.34 -11.36 19.06
CA ASN A 166 1.50 -12.46 18.61
C ASN A 166 2.28 -13.34 17.63
N SER A 167 2.18 -14.66 17.83
CA SER A 167 2.76 -15.64 16.90
C SER A 167 2.09 -15.61 15.51
N THR A 168 0.88 -15.06 15.42
CA THR A 168 0.09 -14.96 14.19
C THR A 168 0.63 -13.87 13.28
N LYS A 169 0.77 -14.16 11.98
CA LYS A 169 1.13 -13.15 10.97
C LYS A 169 0.12 -12.00 10.95
N LYS A 170 0.62 -10.77 10.77
CA LYS A 170 -0.19 -9.55 10.74
C LYS A 170 -1.47 -9.64 9.89
N PRO A 171 -1.47 -10.18 8.65
CA PRO A 171 -2.68 -10.27 7.83
C PRO A 171 -3.80 -11.08 8.47
N TYR A 172 -3.47 -12.07 9.28
CA TYR A 172 -4.45 -13.00 9.91
C TYR A 172 -4.89 -12.57 11.30
N LEU A 173 -4.29 -11.54 11.87
CA LEU A 173 -4.80 -10.93 13.10
C LEU A 173 -6.25 -10.50 12.89
N LYS A 174 -7.11 -10.78 13.87
CA LYS A 174 -8.57 -10.54 13.74
C LYS A 174 -9.00 -9.33 14.56
N LEU A 175 -9.68 -8.41 13.90
CA LEU A 175 -10.44 -7.35 14.54
C LEU A 175 -11.94 -7.69 14.40
N ASN A 176 -12.65 -7.81 15.52
CA ASN A 176 -14.05 -8.24 15.54
C ASN A 176 -14.29 -9.53 14.74
N LYS A 177 -13.41 -10.53 14.90
CA LYS A 177 -13.42 -11.84 14.21
C LYS A 177 -13.09 -11.78 12.69
N ILE A 178 -12.81 -10.61 12.14
CA ILE A 178 -12.49 -10.42 10.72
C ILE A 178 -10.97 -10.25 10.58
N PRO A 179 -10.28 -11.04 9.74
CA PRO A 179 -8.85 -10.87 9.46
C PRO A 179 -8.54 -9.48 8.92
N LEU A 180 -7.39 -8.90 9.30
CA LEU A 180 -7.00 -7.54 8.89
C LEU A 180 -6.97 -7.37 7.38
N PHE A 181 -6.46 -8.36 6.62
CA PHE A 181 -6.42 -8.26 5.17
C PHE A 181 -7.82 -8.17 4.53
N LYS A 182 -8.84 -8.80 5.14
CA LYS A 182 -10.23 -8.67 4.69
C LYS A 182 -10.82 -7.30 5.01
N ILE A 183 -10.42 -6.71 6.15
CA ILE A 183 -10.84 -5.34 6.50
C ILE A 183 -10.32 -4.35 5.48
N CYS A 184 -9.05 -4.45 5.09
CA CYS A 184 -8.46 -3.63 4.04
C CYS A 184 -9.24 -3.74 2.72
N ASN A 185 -9.85 -4.90 2.45
CA ASN A 185 -10.58 -5.18 1.22
C ASN A 185 -12.08 -4.84 1.28
N THR A 186 -12.66 -4.50 2.43
CA THR A 186 -14.11 -4.31 2.57
C THR A 186 -14.69 -3.24 1.65
N ASN A 187 -13.87 -2.27 1.23
CA ASN A 187 -14.26 -1.17 0.37
C ASN A 187 -13.95 -1.41 -1.13
N PHE A 188 -13.33 -2.55 -1.46
CA PHE A 188 -12.90 -2.87 -2.82
C PHE A 188 -13.63 -4.11 -3.32
N LYS A 189 -14.61 -3.92 -4.17
CA LYS A 189 -15.23 -4.98 -4.97
C LYS A 189 -14.91 -4.69 -6.42
N SER A 190 -13.92 -5.36 -6.94
CA SER A 190 -13.69 -5.43 -8.37
C SER A 190 -14.59 -6.53 -8.97
N ASN A 191 -15.00 -6.37 -10.23
CA ASN A 191 -15.56 -7.46 -11.03
C ASN A 191 -14.52 -8.58 -11.25
N GLN A 192 -13.24 -8.24 -11.07
CA GLN A 192 -12.14 -9.20 -11.02
C GLN A 192 -11.85 -9.59 -9.57
N LYS A 193 -11.41 -10.85 -9.37
CA LYS A 193 -11.00 -11.30 -8.03
C LYS A 193 -9.78 -10.51 -7.59
N ASN A 194 -9.86 -9.92 -6.41
CA ASN A 194 -8.70 -9.33 -5.75
C ASN A 194 -7.62 -10.40 -5.52
N ILE A 195 -6.37 -9.99 -5.53
CA ILE A 195 -5.20 -10.87 -5.50
C ILE A 195 -4.56 -10.79 -4.13
N CYS A 196 -4.25 -11.94 -3.54
CA CYS A 196 -3.40 -12.05 -2.36
C CYS A 196 -2.07 -12.72 -2.75
N ALA A 197 -0.97 -11.99 -2.64
CA ALA A 197 0.37 -12.54 -2.79
C ALA A 197 0.86 -13.07 -1.45
N ILE A 198 0.93 -14.40 -1.30
CA ILE A 198 1.23 -15.13 -0.06
C ILE A 198 2.47 -16.01 -0.21
N ASN A 199 3.13 -16.32 0.90
CA ASN A 199 4.32 -17.20 0.92
C ASN A 199 3.98 -18.68 0.70
N GLY A 200 2.79 -19.11 1.08
CA GLY A 200 2.41 -20.51 1.12
C GLY A 200 3.09 -21.29 2.25
N ASP A 201 3.38 -20.62 3.37
CA ASP A 201 3.90 -21.28 4.55
C ASP A 201 2.77 -21.93 5.39
N LYS A 202 3.16 -22.66 6.45
CA LYS A 202 2.22 -23.38 7.31
C LYS A 202 1.06 -22.51 7.84
N GLU A 203 1.31 -21.26 8.12
CA GLU A 203 0.28 -20.34 8.62
C GLU A 203 -0.66 -19.88 7.51
N ASP A 204 -0.14 -19.69 6.29
CA ASP A 204 -0.96 -19.43 5.10
C ASP A 204 -1.86 -20.63 4.81
N ASP A 205 -1.34 -21.86 4.93
CA ASP A 205 -2.13 -23.10 4.75
C ASP A 205 -3.26 -23.21 5.78
N GLN A 206 -2.99 -22.90 7.05
CA GLN A 206 -3.99 -22.93 8.12
C GLN A 206 -5.14 -21.93 7.90
N ASN A 207 -4.86 -20.83 7.21
CA ASN A 207 -5.84 -19.79 6.91
C ASN A 207 -6.37 -19.84 5.46
N MET A 208 -6.12 -20.93 4.74
CA MET A 208 -6.47 -21.05 3.32
C MET A 208 -7.96 -20.84 3.02
N TYR A 209 -8.84 -21.19 3.96
CA TYR A 209 -10.29 -20.99 3.86
C TYR A 209 -10.70 -19.50 3.83
N GLU A 210 -9.86 -18.60 4.34
CA GLU A 210 -10.11 -17.17 4.35
C GLU A 210 -9.97 -16.54 2.95
N PHE A 211 -9.38 -17.26 1.99
CA PHE A 211 -9.05 -16.75 0.64
C PHE A 211 -10.03 -17.18 -0.46
N ASN A 212 -11.20 -17.72 -0.12
CA ASN A 212 -12.13 -18.26 -1.13
C ASN A 212 -12.56 -17.22 -2.19
N GLU A 213 -12.61 -15.94 -1.80
CA GLU A 213 -13.02 -14.83 -2.67
C GLU A 213 -11.84 -14.17 -3.41
N TYR A 214 -10.60 -14.67 -3.20
CA TYR A 214 -9.39 -14.07 -3.72
C TYR A 214 -8.70 -14.98 -4.74
N LYS A 215 -7.97 -14.36 -5.68
CA LYS A 215 -6.95 -15.07 -6.45
C LYS A 215 -5.68 -15.14 -5.61
N LYS A 216 -5.27 -16.36 -5.30
CA LYS A 216 -4.01 -16.58 -4.56
C LYS A 216 -2.86 -16.67 -5.55
N ILE A 217 -1.79 -15.93 -5.27
CA ILE A 217 -0.51 -16.05 -5.95
C ILE A 217 0.52 -16.43 -4.90
N PHE A 218 1.11 -17.60 -5.10
CA PHE A 218 2.17 -18.08 -4.22
C PHE A 218 3.49 -17.49 -4.69
N VAL A 219 4.08 -16.66 -3.85
CA VAL A 219 5.42 -16.14 -4.07
C VAL A 219 6.33 -16.79 -3.04
N ASN A 220 7.41 -17.39 -3.48
CA ASN A 220 8.43 -17.93 -2.58
C ASN A 220 8.94 -16.80 -1.67
N GLN A 221 9.75 -17.17 -0.66
CA GLN A 221 10.29 -16.20 0.27
C GLN A 221 10.97 -15.04 -0.46
N THR A 222 10.35 -13.86 -0.41
CA THR A 222 10.84 -12.65 -1.04
C THR A 222 11.66 -11.81 -0.06
N LYS A 223 12.62 -11.05 -0.58
CA LYS A 223 13.47 -10.16 0.22
C LYS A 223 12.82 -8.82 0.47
N SER A 224 11.86 -8.40 -0.39
CA SER A 224 11.22 -7.09 -0.31
C SER A 224 9.78 -7.11 -0.81
N SER A 225 9.03 -6.04 -0.50
CA SER A 225 7.67 -5.83 -1.01
C SER A 225 7.64 -5.67 -2.53
N ILE A 226 8.67 -5.05 -3.11
CA ILE A 226 8.80 -4.90 -4.57
C ILE A 226 8.97 -6.24 -5.26
N GLU A 227 9.79 -7.14 -4.72
CA GLU A 227 9.95 -8.48 -5.27
C GLU A 227 8.63 -9.26 -5.22
N THR A 228 7.91 -9.16 -4.09
CA THR A 228 6.56 -9.73 -3.94
C THR A 228 5.61 -9.17 -4.99
N LEU A 229 5.60 -7.86 -5.17
CA LEU A 229 4.74 -7.18 -6.15
C LEU A 229 5.08 -7.60 -7.58
N PHE A 230 6.36 -7.62 -7.92
CA PHE A 230 6.85 -8.03 -9.24
C PHE A 230 6.40 -9.44 -9.60
N LEU A 231 6.58 -10.40 -8.68
CA LEU A 231 6.15 -11.78 -8.87
C LEU A 231 4.62 -11.89 -8.99
N ALA A 232 3.88 -11.18 -8.13
CA ALA A 232 2.42 -11.15 -8.17
C ALA A 232 1.89 -10.60 -9.49
N LEU A 233 2.49 -9.54 -10.03
CA LEU A 233 2.11 -8.95 -11.31
C LEU A 233 2.37 -9.89 -12.47
N ASN A 234 3.55 -10.52 -12.52
CA ASN A 234 3.90 -11.46 -13.60
C ASN A 234 2.93 -12.65 -13.66
N GLU A 235 2.50 -13.16 -12.50
CA GLU A 235 1.59 -14.31 -12.42
C GLU A 235 0.11 -13.92 -12.48
N SER A 236 -0.23 -12.66 -12.24
CA SER A 236 -1.62 -12.20 -12.15
C SER A 236 -2.36 -12.28 -13.46
N LYS A 237 -1.66 -12.10 -14.60
CA LYS A 237 -2.25 -11.98 -15.95
C LYS A 237 -3.32 -10.88 -16.00
N LEU A 238 -3.12 -9.81 -15.24
CA LEU A 238 -3.98 -8.64 -15.30
C LEU A 238 -3.84 -7.97 -16.67
N PRO A 239 -4.94 -7.38 -17.20
CA PRO A 239 -4.88 -6.63 -18.46
C PRO A 239 -3.88 -5.47 -18.38
N ASP A 240 -3.10 -5.29 -19.43
CA ASP A 240 -2.04 -4.27 -19.50
C ASP A 240 -2.55 -2.83 -19.34
N ASN A 241 -3.82 -2.59 -19.61
CA ASN A 241 -4.44 -1.26 -19.64
C ASN A 241 -5.35 -0.97 -18.44
N GLU A 242 -5.40 -1.85 -17.46
CA GLU A 242 -6.19 -1.61 -16.24
C GLU A 242 -5.35 -0.93 -15.15
N GLY A 243 -5.98 0.02 -14.45
CA GLY A 243 -5.43 0.59 -13.23
C GLY A 243 -5.41 -0.45 -12.11
N ILE A 244 -4.37 -0.44 -11.28
CA ILE A 244 -4.16 -1.40 -10.19
C ILE A 244 -3.95 -0.63 -8.89
N LEU A 245 -4.59 -1.10 -7.83
CA LEU A 245 -4.33 -0.69 -6.45
C LEU A 245 -3.40 -1.71 -5.76
N VAL A 246 -2.43 -1.21 -4.99
CA VAL A 246 -1.48 -2.02 -4.21
C VAL A 246 -1.48 -1.58 -2.75
#